data_4217874747e0305c1226e2c019ba2c8d
#
_entry.id   4217874747e0305c1226e2c019ba2c8d
#
_cell.length_a   1.000
_cell.length_b   1.000
_cell.length_c   1.000
_cell.angle_alpha   90.00
_cell.angle_beta   90.00
_cell.angle_gamma   90.00
#
_symmetry.space_group_name_H-M   'P 1'
#
loop_
_entity.id
_entity.type
_entity.pdbx_description
1 polymer ?
#
loop_
_entity_poly.entity_id
_entity_poly.type
_entity_poly.pdbx_seq_one_letter_code
_entity_poly.pdbx_strand_id
1 'polypeptide(L)'
;LKKGDIVVYESTVYPGCTEEDCVPVLEKESGLKFNQDFFCGYSPERINPGDKKNTLTTIKKVVSGSTPEIADRINELYSSIIKAGTFKASCIKVAEACKAIENAQRDVNISFMNELALIFDKMGIDTQEVLDAAATKWNFLKFAPGLVGGHCIGVDPYYLLHKSQCLGYNPQVILSGRTVNNEMGRFVASKTVKLMIRHGIKIVGSKVLVLGFTFKENCPDTRNTKVVDIIDELKDFGVDVDVYDPYALRDEVKEEYGVELLEQMSDIKKYDGIILAVAHDEFKQLDFGFVRNQPTVLFDVKGVLDKSLVYGRL
;
A
#
# COMPACT_ATOMS: atom_id res chain seq x y z
N LEU A 1 2.40 -35.58 4.34
CA LEU A 1 1.44 -35.76 3.27
C LEU A 1 1.16 -37.26 3.06
N LYS A 2 -0.09 -37.65 2.88
CA LYS A 2 -0.53 -39.04 2.66
C LYS A 2 -1.54 -39.12 1.51
N LYS A 3 -1.79 -40.34 1.03
CA LYS A 3 -2.75 -40.55 -0.07
C LYS A 3 -4.14 -40.04 0.28
N GLY A 4 -4.74 -39.29 -0.65
CA GLY A 4 -6.06 -38.66 -0.51
C GLY A 4 -6.05 -37.28 0.15
N ASP A 5 -4.90 -36.78 0.58
CA ASP A 5 -4.80 -35.43 1.16
C ASP A 5 -5.03 -34.35 0.10
N ILE A 6 -5.59 -33.22 0.53
CA ILE A 6 -5.76 -32.00 -0.26
C ILE A 6 -4.97 -30.90 0.43
N VAL A 7 -4.05 -30.26 -0.30
CA VAL A 7 -3.30 -29.07 0.16
C VAL A 7 -3.92 -27.84 -0.47
N VAL A 8 -4.41 -26.92 0.36
CA VAL A 8 -4.98 -25.65 -0.13
C VAL A 8 -4.07 -24.51 0.25
N TYR A 9 -3.57 -23.78 -0.73
CA TYR A 9 -2.78 -22.58 -0.53
C TYR A 9 -3.71 -21.35 -0.45
N GLU A 10 -3.43 -20.45 0.49
CA GLU A 10 -4.20 -19.23 0.70
C GLU A 10 -3.35 -17.94 0.57
N SER A 11 -2.04 -18.06 0.69
CA SER A 11 -1.11 -16.93 0.52
C SER A 11 -1.15 -16.39 -0.91
N THR A 12 -0.92 -15.08 -1.06
CA THR A 12 -0.82 -14.44 -2.38
C THR A 12 0.41 -14.96 -3.12
N VAL A 13 0.19 -15.40 -4.35
CA VAL A 13 1.21 -15.91 -5.26
C VAL A 13 0.97 -15.42 -6.69
N TYR A 14 1.94 -15.59 -7.59
CA TYR A 14 1.73 -15.36 -9.01
C TYR A 14 0.93 -16.51 -9.67
N PRO A 15 0.21 -16.25 -10.77
CA PRO A 15 -0.55 -17.29 -11.46
C PRO A 15 0.33 -18.45 -11.96
N GLY A 16 0.02 -19.64 -11.51
CA GLY A 16 0.77 -20.87 -11.81
C GLY A 16 1.69 -21.34 -10.67
N CYS A 17 1.94 -20.53 -9.66
CA CYS A 17 2.87 -20.86 -8.58
C CYS A 17 2.52 -22.17 -7.86
N THR A 18 1.25 -22.40 -7.55
CA THR A 18 0.84 -23.64 -6.86
C THR A 18 1.23 -24.88 -7.66
N GLU A 19 0.97 -24.89 -8.96
CA GLU A 19 1.22 -26.07 -9.82
C GLU A 19 2.67 -26.17 -10.29
N GLU A 20 3.35 -25.02 -10.51
CA GLU A 20 4.68 -24.98 -11.10
C GLU A 20 5.81 -25.07 -10.06
N ASP A 21 5.61 -24.52 -8.86
CA ASP A 21 6.63 -24.51 -7.81
C ASP A 21 6.25 -25.35 -6.58
N CYS A 22 5.01 -25.19 -6.07
CA CYS A 22 4.63 -25.87 -4.83
C CYS A 22 4.44 -27.37 -5.03
N VAL A 23 3.77 -27.78 -6.10
CA VAL A 23 3.52 -29.20 -6.41
C VAL A 23 4.82 -29.99 -6.56
N PRO A 24 5.84 -29.55 -7.32
CA PRO A 24 7.12 -30.29 -7.40
C PRO A 24 7.80 -30.50 -6.04
N VAL A 25 7.71 -29.51 -5.13
CA VAL A 25 8.25 -29.65 -3.79
C VAL A 25 7.47 -30.71 -2.99
N LEU A 26 6.13 -30.67 -3.06
CA LEU A 26 5.29 -31.68 -2.40
C LEU A 26 5.55 -33.09 -2.92
N GLU A 27 5.68 -33.27 -4.22
CA GLU A 27 6.01 -34.57 -4.82
C GLU A 27 7.39 -35.08 -4.36
N LYS A 28 8.39 -34.21 -4.39
CA LYS A 28 9.76 -34.54 -4.00
C LYS A 28 9.84 -34.96 -2.54
N GLU A 29 9.24 -34.20 -1.63
CA GLU A 29 9.36 -34.46 -0.19
C GLU A 29 8.45 -35.62 0.30
N SER A 30 7.32 -35.86 -0.37
CA SER A 30 6.38 -36.93 0.03
C SER A 30 6.57 -38.23 -0.73
N GLY A 31 7.17 -38.21 -1.92
CA GLY A 31 7.23 -39.35 -2.84
C GLY A 31 5.87 -39.69 -3.49
N LEU A 32 4.84 -38.89 -3.26
CA LEU A 32 3.49 -39.05 -3.79
C LEU A 32 3.34 -38.33 -5.15
N LYS A 33 2.31 -38.71 -5.91
CA LYS A 33 2.02 -38.15 -7.23
C LYS A 33 0.83 -37.21 -7.20
N PHE A 34 1.03 -36.00 -7.73
CA PHE A 34 -0.01 -35.00 -7.90
C PHE A 34 -1.16 -35.48 -8.80
N ASN A 35 -2.40 -35.16 -8.42
CA ASN A 35 -3.64 -35.59 -9.05
C ASN A 35 -3.85 -37.12 -9.13
N GLN A 36 -3.06 -37.89 -8.38
CA GLN A 36 -3.23 -39.34 -8.20
C GLN A 36 -3.28 -39.72 -6.72
N ASP A 37 -2.22 -39.37 -5.98
CA ASP A 37 -2.09 -39.70 -4.57
C ASP A 37 -2.48 -38.53 -3.65
N PHE A 38 -2.26 -37.29 -4.10
CA PHE A 38 -2.68 -36.08 -3.42
C PHE A 38 -3.16 -35.02 -4.41
N PHE A 39 -3.85 -34.01 -3.90
CA PHE A 39 -4.45 -32.96 -4.71
C PHE A 39 -4.13 -31.58 -4.14
N CYS A 40 -4.24 -30.55 -4.98
CA CYS A 40 -4.07 -29.18 -4.53
C CYS A 40 -5.30 -28.32 -4.84
N GLY A 41 -5.42 -27.23 -4.10
CA GLY A 41 -6.35 -26.15 -4.35
C GLY A 41 -5.74 -24.80 -4.01
N TYR A 42 -6.43 -23.77 -4.39
CA TYR A 42 -6.08 -22.40 -4.06
C TYR A 42 -7.34 -21.59 -3.69
N SER A 43 -7.23 -20.85 -2.60
CA SER A 43 -8.32 -20.03 -2.08
C SER A 43 -7.76 -18.77 -1.42
N PRO A 44 -7.62 -17.65 -2.14
CA PRO A 44 -6.91 -16.47 -1.66
C PRO A 44 -7.54 -15.86 -0.41
N GLU A 45 -6.69 -15.35 0.48
CA GLU A 45 -7.13 -14.48 1.55
C GLU A 45 -7.38 -13.06 1.03
N ARG A 46 -8.54 -12.49 1.38
CA ARG A 46 -9.01 -11.20 0.88
C ARG A 46 -9.38 -10.21 1.99
N ILE A 47 -9.11 -10.59 3.26
CA ILE A 47 -9.36 -9.71 4.42
C ILE A 47 -8.40 -8.52 4.36
N ASN A 48 -8.95 -7.34 4.65
CA ASN A 48 -8.15 -6.14 4.86
C ASN A 48 -7.92 -5.97 6.38
N PRO A 49 -6.69 -6.04 6.88
CA PRO A 49 -6.41 -5.86 8.31
C PRO A 49 -7.02 -4.56 8.85
N GLY A 50 -7.70 -4.66 10.00
CA GLY A 50 -8.39 -3.54 10.62
C GLY A 50 -9.83 -3.28 10.09
N ASP A 51 -10.27 -3.92 9.02
CA ASP A 51 -11.66 -3.82 8.54
C ASP A 51 -12.60 -4.68 9.39
N LYS A 52 -13.44 -4.03 10.19
CA LYS A 52 -14.41 -4.69 11.07
C LYS A 52 -15.69 -5.09 10.35
N LYS A 53 -15.93 -4.57 9.15
CA LYS A 53 -17.15 -4.81 8.36
C LYS A 53 -16.97 -5.97 7.40
N ASN A 54 -15.85 -6.02 6.70
CA ASN A 54 -15.53 -7.03 5.70
C ASN A 54 -14.61 -8.09 6.34
N THR A 55 -15.22 -9.05 7.00
CA THR A 55 -14.56 -10.16 7.72
C THR A 55 -14.50 -11.42 6.87
N LEU A 56 -13.78 -12.45 7.35
CA LEU A 56 -13.67 -13.75 6.67
C LEU A 56 -15.03 -14.31 6.21
N THR A 57 -16.03 -14.24 7.06
CA THR A 57 -17.34 -14.83 6.77
C THR A 57 -18.25 -13.95 5.89
N THR A 58 -17.96 -12.65 5.80
CA THR A 58 -18.78 -11.66 5.07
C THR A 58 -18.24 -11.29 3.69
N ILE A 59 -17.03 -11.73 3.36
CA ILE A 59 -16.43 -11.57 2.02
C ILE A 59 -16.64 -12.87 1.23
N LYS A 60 -17.12 -12.75 -0.03
CA LYS A 60 -17.20 -13.91 -0.93
C LYS A 60 -15.83 -14.53 -1.15
N LYS A 61 -15.66 -15.81 -0.83
CA LYS A 61 -14.37 -16.53 -0.95
C LYS A 61 -14.23 -17.14 -2.35
N VAL A 62 -13.11 -16.89 -3.02
CA VAL A 62 -12.76 -17.58 -4.26
C VAL A 62 -12.14 -18.92 -3.90
N VAL A 63 -12.54 -19.98 -4.57
CA VAL A 63 -12.04 -21.34 -4.36
C VAL A 63 -11.73 -22.01 -5.69
N SER A 64 -10.75 -22.90 -5.69
CA SER A 64 -10.37 -23.69 -6.87
C SER A 64 -9.73 -25.02 -6.45
N GLY A 65 -9.69 -25.96 -7.35
CA GLY A 65 -9.05 -27.27 -7.13
C GLY A 65 -8.37 -27.76 -8.38
N SER A 66 -7.45 -28.70 -8.22
CA SER A 66 -6.67 -29.30 -9.28
C SER A 66 -7.47 -30.25 -10.18
N THR A 67 -8.62 -30.73 -9.69
CA THR A 67 -9.65 -31.43 -10.48
C THR A 67 -11.03 -30.87 -10.14
N PRO A 68 -12.07 -31.10 -10.98
CA PRO A 68 -13.43 -30.66 -10.68
C PRO A 68 -13.95 -31.19 -9.33
N GLU A 69 -13.70 -32.46 -9.01
CA GLU A 69 -14.12 -33.11 -7.77
C GLU A 69 -13.44 -32.48 -6.54
N ILE A 70 -12.17 -32.15 -6.68
CA ILE A 70 -11.42 -31.48 -5.61
C ILE A 70 -11.91 -30.04 -5.43
N ALA A 71 -12.20 -29.33 -6.52
CA ALA A 71 -12.79 -28.00 -6.46
C ALA A 71 -14.14 -28.01 -5.75
N ASP A 72 -14.97 -29.05 -5.97
CA ASP A 72 -16.26 -29.20 -5.28
C ASP A 72 -16.07 -29.49 -3.79
N ARG A 73 -15.15 -30.38 -3.39
CA ARG A 73 -14.85 -30.63 -1.98
C ARG A 73 -14.33 -29.38 -1.26
N ILE A 74 -13.44 -28.62 -1.89
CA ILE A 74 -12.93 -27.35 -1.33
C ILE A 74 -14.07 -26.34 -1.22
N ASN A 75 -14.93 -26.25 -2.25
CA ASN A 75 -16.08 -25.38 -2.25
C ASN A 75 -17.06 -25.72 -1.13
N GLU A 76 -17.36 -26.98 -0.87
CA GLU A 76 -18.21 -27.43 0.24
C GLU A 76 -17.62 -27.01 1.58
N LEU A 77 -16.31 -27.22 1.79
CA LEU A 77 -15.61 -26.84 3.01
C LEU A 77 -15.77 -25.34 3.29
N TYR A 78 -15.40 -24.49 2.34
CA TYR A 78 -15.48 -23.03 2.54
C TYR A 78 -16.94 -22.54 2.61
N SER A 79 -17.85 -23.10 1.85
CA SER A 79 -19.29 -22.75 1.92
C SER A 79 -19.89 -23.01 3.29
N SER A 80 -19.36 -23.96 4.06
CA SER A 80 -19.83 -24.25 5.42
C SER A 80 -19.53 -23.12 6.41
N ILE A 81 -18.55 -22.26 6.15
CA ILE A 81 -18.11 -21.20 7.05
C ILE A 81 -18.28 -19.79 6.46
N ILE A 82 -18.31 -19.63 5.14
CA ILE A 82 -18.42 -18.33 4.45
C ILE A 82 -19.86 -17.97 4.18
N LYS A 83 -20.45 -17.12 5.01
CA LYS A 83 -21.85 -16.68 4.88
C LYS A 83 -22.14 -15.93 3.58
N ALA A 84 -21.16 -15.18 3.06
CA ALA A 84 -21.27 -14.45 1.80
C ALA A 84 -21.24 -15.37 0.56
N GLY A 85 -21.04 -16.68 0.76
CA GLY A 85 -20.91 -17.68 -0.29
C GLY A 85 -19.50 -17.71 -0.92
N THR A 86 -19.35 -18.63 -1.86
CA THR A 86 -18.10 -18.88 -2.58
C THR A 86 -18.23 -18.55 -4.06
N PHE A 87 -17.10 -18.41 -4.73
CA PHE A 87 -16.97 -18.36 -6.17
C PHE A 87 -15.99 -19.47 -6.61
N LYS A 88 -16.49 -20.49 -7.27
CA LYS A 88 -15.68 -21.59 -7.79
C LYS A 88 -15.01 -21.15 -9.10
N ALA A 89 -13.71 -20.90 -9.07
CA ALA A 89 -12.93 -20.60 -10.27
C ALA A 89 -12.72 -21.87 -11.12
N SER A 90 -12.50 -21.70 -12.41
CA SER A 90 -12.36 -22.82 -13.36
C SER A 90 -11.08 -23.63 -13.16
N CYS A 91 -10.02 -23.01 -12.60
CA CYS A 91 -8.78 -23.68 -12.25
C CYS A 91 -7.99 -22.86 -11.21
N ILE A 92 -6.91 -23.44 -10.68
CA ILE A 92 -6.03 -22.83 -9.70
C ILE A 92 -5.44 -21.52 -10.24
N LYS A 93 -4.90 -21.49 -11.45
CA LYS A 93 -4.30 -20.29 -12.08
C LYS A 93 -5.27 -19.11 -12.18
N VAL A 94 -6.56 -19.36 -12.42
CA VAL A 94 -7.57 -18.29 -12.44
C VAL A 94 -7.80 -17.70 -11.06
N ALA A 95 -7.84 -18.53 -10.02
CA ALA A 95 -8.01 -18.06 -8.64
C ALA A 95 -6.78 -17.27 -8.14
N GLU A 96 -5.56 -17.72 -8.48
CA GLU A 96 -4.31 -17.01 -8.22
C GLU A 96 -4.28 -15.64 -8.93
N ALA A 97 -4.60 -15.63 -10.24
CA ALA A 97 -4.68 -14.40 -11.04
C ALA A 97 -5.69 -13.40 -10.46
N CYS A 98 -6.87 -13.88 -10.04
CA CYS A 98 -7.91 -13.05 -9.43
C CYS A 98 -7.36 -12.25 -8.23
N LYS A 99 -6.61 -12.90 -7.34
CA LYS A 99 -6.02 -12.22 -6.17
C LYS A 99 -4.98 -11.18 -6.58
N ALA A 100 -4.09 -11.52 -7.50
CA ALA A 100 -3.02 -10.63 -7.93
C ALA A 100 -3.57 -9.34 -8.60
N ILE A 101 -4.62 -9.45 -9.42
CA ILE A 101 -5.18 -8.28 -10.13
C ILE A 101 -5.97 -7.33 -9.20
N GLU A 102 -6.54 -7.79 -8.08
CA GLU A 102 -7.28 -6.94 -7.15
C GLU A 102 -6.40 -5.82 -6.59
N ASN A 103 -5.16 -6.14 -6.23
CA ASN A 103 -4.21 -5.17 -5.70
C ASN A 103 -3.46 -4.43 -6.82
N ALA A 104 -3.10 -5.11 -7.92
CA ALA A 104 -2.49 -4.45 -9.07
C ALA A 104 -3.40 -3.39 -9.70
N GLN A 105 -4.70 -3.64 -9.81
CA GLN A 105 -5.68 -2.67 -10.29
C GLN A 105 -5.73 -1.43 -9.38
N ARG A 106 -5.69 -1.63 -8.06
CA ARG A 106 -5.66 -0.51 -7.11
C ARG A 106 -4.38 0.29 -7.22
N ASP A 107 -3.23 -0.39 -7.30
CA ASP A 107 -1.92 0.24 -7.46
C ASP A 107 -1.84 1.12 -8.72
N VAL A 108 -2.29 0.60 -9.86
CA VAL A 108 -2.33 1.34 -11.14
C VAL A 108 -3.27 2.54 -11.06
N ASN A 109 -4.44 2.42 -10.42
CA ASN A 109 -5.35 3.56 -10.27
C ASN A 109 -4.76 4.66 -9.37
N ILE A 110 -4.07 4.28 -8.28
CA ILE A 110 -3.39 5.26 -7.43
C ILE A 110 -2.22 5.88 -8.17
N SER A 111 -1.45 5.13 -8.97
CA SER A 111 -0.34 5.68 -9.76
C SER A 111 -0.83 6.71 -10.78
N PHE A 112 -1.98 6.49 -11.39
CA PHE A 112 -2.60 7.49 -12.27
C PHE A 112 -2.93 8.77 -11.51
N MET A 113 -3.51 8.69 -10.29
CA MET A 113 -3.77 9.88 -9.47
C MET A 113 -2.47 10.57 -9.03
N ASN A 114 -1.44 9.81 -8.71
CA ASN A 114 -0.11 10.34 -8.38
C ASN A 114 0.51 11.07 -9.56
N GLU A 115 0.45 10.51 -10.76
CA GLU A 115 0.94 11.18 -11.97
C GLU A 115 0.17 12.46 -12.26
N LEU A 116 -1.16 12.48 -12.09
CA LEU A 116 -1.96 13.70 -12.19
C LEU A 116 -1.52 14.75 -11.16
N ALA A 117 -1.23 14.37 -9.91
CA ALA A 117 -0.71 15.30 -8.91
C ALA A 117 0.64 15.91 -9.33
N LEU A 118 1.53 15.13 -9.93
CA LEU A 118 2.81 15.64 -10.47
C LEU A 118 2.60 16.61 -11.64
N ILE A 119 1.65 16.34 -12.53
CA ILE A 119 1.31 17.19 -13.66
C ILE A 119 0.69 18.49 -13.16
N PHE A 120 -0.29 18.42 -12.27
CA PHE A 120 -1.01 19.58 -11.75
C PHE A 120 -0.12 20.47 -10.88
N ASP A 121 0.83 19.89 -10.14
CA ASP A 121 1.87 20.67 -9.44
C ASP A 121 2.68 21.55 -10.40
N LYS A 122 3.08 21.01 -11.57
CA LYS A 122 3.79 21.79 -12.60
C LYS A 122 2.91 22.87 -13.25
N MET A 123 1.62 22.64 -13.32
CA MET A 123 0.63 23.58 -13.87
C MET A 123 0.18 24.65 -12.85
N GLY A 124 0.50 24.46 -11.56
CA GLY A 124 0.02 25.31 -10.47
C GLY A 124 -1.47 25.15 -10.19
N ILE A 125 -2.02 23.95 -10.46
CA ILE A 125 -3.43 23.59 -10.23
C ILE A 125 -3.51 22.68 -9.01
N ASP A 126 -4.53 22.89 -8.19
CA ASP A 126 -4.78 22.05 -7.02
C ASP A 126 -5.41 20.71 -7.44
N THR A 127 -4.74 19.62 -7.13
CA THR A 127 -5.17 18.25 -7.52
C THR A 127 -6.52 17.90 -6.93
N GLN A 128 -6.76 18.21 -5.66
CA GLN A 128 -8.02 17.87 -4.99
C GLN A 128 -9.21 18.57 -5.62
N GLU A 129 -9.08 19.86 -5.99
CA GLU A 129 -10.15 20.59 -6.69
C GLU A 129 -10.51 19.96 -8.02
N VAL A 130 -9.51 19.50 -8.77
CA VAL A 130 -9.74 18.78 -10.05
C VAL A 130 -10.45 17.45 -9.80
N LEU A 131 -10.00 16.69 -8.81
CA LEU A 131 -10.62 15.39 -8.47
C LEU A 131 -12.05 15.56 -7.97
N ASP A 132 -12.32 16.60 -7.16
CA ASP A 132 -13.68 16.89 -6.67
C ASP A 132 -14.61 17.26 -7.85
N ALA A 133 -14.13 18.07 -8.77
CA ALA A 133 -14.89 18.41 -9.99
C ALA A 133 -15.15 17.17 -10.86
N ALA A 134 -14.13 16.33 -11.09
CA ALA A 134 -14.26 15.10 -11.86
C ALA A 134 -15.21 14.09 -11.19
N ALA A 135 -15.20 14.02 -9.85
CA ALA A 135 -16.05 13.12 -9.06
C ALA A 135 -17.55 13.47 -9.12
N THR A 136 -17.93 14.62 -9.68
CA THR A 136 -19.34 14.95 -9.97
C THR A 136 -19.91 14.07 -11.08
N LYS A 137 -19.06 13.48 -11.91
CA LYS A 137 -19.49 12.55 -12.95
C LYS A 137 -19.77 11.17 -12.34
N TRP A 138 -20.93 10.62 -12.60
CA TRP A 138 -21.44 9.41 -11.98
C TRP A 138 -20.56 8.15 -12.14
N ASN A 139 -19.78 8.06 -13.20
CA ASN A 139 -18.91 6.92 -13.50
C ASN A 139 -17.42 7.20 -13.27
N PHE A 140 -17.06 8.29 -12.61
CA PHE A 140 -15.69 8.56 -12.23
C PHE A 140 -15.28 7.70 -11.04
N LEU A 141 -14.20 6.95 -11.18
CA LEU A 141 -13.67 6.11 -10.10
C LEU A 141 -12.85 6.97 -9.13
N LYS A 142 -13.32 7.07 -7.90
CA LYS A 142 -12.70 7.90 -6.86
C LYS A 142 -11.47 7.21 -6.28
N PHE A 143 -10.31 7.59 -6.76
CA PHE A 143 -9.02 7.34 -6.14
C PHE A 143 -8.37 8.68 -5.80
N ALA A 144 -7.45 8.68 -4.84
CA ALA A 144 -6.69 9.87 -4.45
C ALA A 144 -5.19 9.60 -4.56
N PRO A 145 -4.37 10.64 -4.78
CA PRO A 145 -2.92 10.51 -4.74
C PRO A 145 -2.46 10.19 -3.30
N GLY A 146 -1.26 9.65 -3.18
CA GLY A 146 -0.66 9.34 -1.88
C GLY A 146 0.47 8.34 -1.96
N LEU A 147 1.04 8.04 -0.80
CA LEU A 147 2.08 7.02 -0.65
C LEU A 147 1.48 5.62 -0.73
N VAL A 148 2.09 4.74 -1.50
CA VAL A 148 1.65 3.35 -1.68
C VAL A 148 2.64 2.40 -1.01
N GLY A 149 2.39 2.10 0.25
CA GLY A 149 3.13 1.16 1.08
C GLY A 149 2.33 -0.12 1.39
N GLY A 150 2.76 -0.82 2.43
CA GLY A 150 2.16 -2.06 2.90
C GLY A 150 2.62 -3.30 2.13
N HIS A 151 2.20 -4.46 2.61
CA HIS A 151 2.65 -5.75 2.09
C HIS A 151 1.78 -6.32 0.96
N CYS A 152 0.70 -5.63 0.57
CA CYS A 152 -0.20 -6.08 -0.48
C CYS A 152 -0.12 -5.19 -1.73
N ILE A 153 -0.59 -3.93 -1.63
CA ILE A 153 -0.71 -3.05 -2.81
C ILE A 153 0.66 -2.75 -3.43
N GLY A 154 1.67 -2.53 -2.59
CA GLY A 154 3.04 -2.26 -3.05
C GLY A 154 3.82 -3.50 -3.52
N VAL A 155 3.34 -4.71 -3.27
CA VAL A 155 4.07 -5.98 -3.49
C VAL A 155 3.40 -6.87 -4.53
N ASP A 156 2.08 -7.08 -4.47
CA ASP A 156 1.38 -8.01 -5.37
C ASP A 156 1.56 -7.71 -6.87
N PRO A 157 1.68 -6.44 -7.32
CA PRO A 157 2.00 -6.15 -8.72
C PRO A 157 3.31 -6.77 -9.20
N TYR A 158 4.31 -6.94 -8.32
CA TYR A 158 5.58 -7.57 -8.66
C TYR A 158 5.45 -9.08 -8.94
N TYR A 159 4.45 -9.76 -8.37
CA TYR A 159 4.16 -11.15 -8.75
C TYR A 159 3.73 -11.27 -10.21
N LEU A 160 2.87 -10.36 -10.68
CA LEU A 160 2.49 -10.32 -12.10
C LEU A 160 3.66 -9.89 -13.00
N LEU A 161 4.47 -8.92 -12.56
CA LEU A 161 5.69 -8.49 -13.24
C LEU A 161 6.64 -9.68 -13.44
N HIS A 162 6.99 -10.36 -12.35
CA HIS A 162 7.88 -11.53 -12.38
C HIS A 162 7.37 -12.60 -13.34
N LYS A 163 6.13 -13.02 -13.19
CA LYS A 163 5.54 -14.06 -14.05
C LYS A 163 5.50 -13.66 -15.52
N SER A 164 5.13 -12.41 -15.81
CA SER A 164 5.09 -11.91 -17.18
C SER A 164 6.47 -11.90 -17.82
N GLN A 165 7.51 -11.48 -17.09
CA GLN A 165 8.89 -11.46 -17.57
C GLN A 165 9.41 -12.88 -17.83
N CYS A 166 9.10 -13.85 -16.96
CA CYS A 166 9.41 -15.27 -17.20
C CYS A 166 8.77 -15.81 -18.49
N LEU A 167 7.61 -15.25 -18.89
CA LEU A 167 6.92 -15.59 -20.13
C LEU A 167 7.37 -14.74 -21.34
N GLY A 168 8.40 -13.89 -21.18
CA GLY A 168 8.92 -13.01 -22.22
C GLY A 168 8.09 -11.76 -22.51
N TYR A 169 7.11 -11.43 -21.65
CA TYR A 169 6.31 -10.22 -21.77
C TYR A 169 6.68 -9.18 -20.71
N ASN A 170 7.00 -7.95 -21.13
CA ASN A 170 7.28 -6.83 -20.23
C ASN A 170 6.03 -5.97 -20.02
N PRO A 171 5.36 -6.01 -18.86
CA PRO A 171 4.07 -5.34 -18.63
C PRO A 171 4.26 -3.84 -18.38
N GLN A 172 4.10 -3.03 -19.41
CA GLN A 172 4.36 -1.59 -19.40
C GLN A 172 3.52 -0.82 -18.37
N VAL A 173 2.22 -1.07 -18.31
CA VAL A 173 1.29 -0.34 -17.42
C VAL A 173 1.61 -0.58 -15.95
N ILE A 174 1.82 -1.84 -15.57
CA ILE A 174 2.12 -2.20 -14.17
C ILE A 174 3.48 -1.63 -13.77
N LEU A 175 4.48 -1.76 -14.63
CA LEU A 175 5.83 -1.27 -14.36
C LEU A 175 5.86 0.26 -14.22
N SER A 176 5.25 0.98 -15.15
CA SER A 176 5.15 2.44 -15.10
C SER A 176 4.41 2.91 -13.85
N GLY A 177 3.30 2.26 -13.50
CA GLY A 177 2.55 2.56 -12.28
C GLY A 177 3.41 2.40 -11.02
N ARG A 178 4.17 1.31 -10.93
CA ARG A 178 5.09 1.10 -9.80
C ARG A 178 6.19 2.16 -9.74
N THR A 179 6.73 2.56 -10.89
CA THR A 179 7.75 3.62 -10.95
C THR A 179 7.20 4.94 -10.40
N VAL A 180 6.02 5.37 -10.85
CA VAL A 180 5.38 6.59 -10.34
C VAL A 180 5.13 6.49 -8.82
N ASN A 181 4.53 5.40 -8.35
CA ASN A 181 4.23 5.24 -6.92
C ASN A 181 5.49 5.22 -6.04
N ASN A 182 6.58 4.64 -6.52
CA ASN A 182 7.84 4.59 -5.78
C ASN A 182 8.51 5.97 -5.64
N GLU A 183 8.32 6.87 -6.60
CA GLU A 183 8.93 8.21 -6.56
C GLU A 183 8.16 9.22 -5.70
N MET A 184 6.96 8.89 -5.22
CA MET A 184 6.13 9.86 -4.50
C MET A 184 6.71 10.33 -3.18
N GLY A 185 7.42 9.47 -2.44
CA GLY A 185 8.10 9.87 -1.19
C GLY A 185 9.14 10.95 -1.45
N ARG A 186 10.00 10.73 -2.43
CA ARG A 186 11.02 11.72 -2.87
C ARG A 186 10.39 13.01 -3.38
N PHE A 187 9.30 12.91 -4.14
CA PHE A 187 8.59 14.10 -4.59
C PHE A 187 8.08 14.93 -3.42
N VAL A 188 7.45 14.33 -2.41
CA VAL A 188 6.95 15.03 -1.20
C VAL A 188 8.08 15.75 -0.49
N ALA A 189 9.21 15.08 -0.24
CA ALA A 189 10.37 15.68 0.42
C ALA A 189 10.95 16.85 -0.39
N SER A 190 11.26 16.62 -1.66
CA SER A 190 11.80 17.65 -2.57
C SER A 190 10.85 18.84 -2.71
N LYS A 191 9.54 18.61 -2.75
CA LYS A 191 8.54 19.68 -2.81
C LYS A 191 8.50 20.49 -1.52
N THR A 192 8.54 19.82 -0.37
CA THR A 192 8.60 20.49 0.95
C THR A 192 9.84 21.38 1.04
N VAL A 193 11.02 20.86 0.67
CA VAL A 193 12.27 21.65 0.65
C VAL A 193 12.17 22.87 -0.27
N LYS A 194 11.60 22.73 -1.47
CA LYS A 194 11.36 23.86 -2.39
C LYS A 194 10.44 24.92 -1.79
N LEU A 195 9.41 24.51 -1.06
CA LEU A 195 8.52 25.43 -0.35
C LEU A 195 9.26 26.14 0.78
N MET A 196 10.07 25.43 1.59
CA MET A 196 10.89 26.01 2.64
C MET A 196 11.86 27.06 2.08
N ILE A 197 12.54 26.79 0.98
CA ILE A 197 13.41 27.76 0.27
C ILE A 197 12.64 29.03 -0.12
N ARG A 198 11.45 28.86 -0.70
CA ARG A 198 10.60 30.01 -1.12
C ARG A 198 10.18 30.89 0.06
N HIS A 199 10.11 30.32 1.26
CA HIS A 199 9.79 31.02 2.51
C HIS A 199 11.05 31.53 3.24
N GLY A 200 12.22 31.46 2.60
CA GLY A 200 13.48 31.98 3.15
C GLY A 200 14.10 31.10 4.24
N ILE A 201 13.67 29.86 4.37
CA ILE A 201 14.21 28.92 5.36
C ILE A 201 15.53 28.35 4.82
N LYS A 202 16.56 28.38 5.65
CA LYS A 202 17.84 27.74 5.38
C LYS A 202 17.67 26.21 5.53
N ILE A 203 17.99 25.44 4.52
CA ILE A 203 17.71 23.99 4.50
C ILE A 203 18.68 23.20 5.36
N VAL A 204 19.98 23.34 5.13
CA VAL A 204 20.98 22.58 5.89
C VAL A 204 20.89 22.94 7.38
N GLY A 205 20.60 21.95 8.20
CA GLY A 205 20.38 22.08 9.65
C GLY A 205 19.00 22.61 10.04
N SER A 206 18.05 22.74 9.08
CA SER A 206 16.64 22.96 9.42
C SER A 206 16.02 21.72 10.03
N LYS A 207 14.94 21.89 10.78
CA LYS A 207 14.24 20.79 11.44
C LYS A 207 12.88 20.54 10.82
N VAL A 208 12.64 19.32 10.39
CA VAL A 208 11.35 18.89 9.84
C VAL A 208 10.75 17.80 10.71
N LEU A 209 9.47 17.95 11.05
CA LEU A 209 8.67 16.93 11.72
C LEU A 209 7.85 16.16 10.70
N VAL A 210 8.02 14.85 10.66
CA VAL A 210 7.17 13.92 9.89
C VAL A 210 6.14 13.33 10.84
N LEU A 211 4.86 13.57 10.55
CA LEU A 211 3.72 13.05 11.31
C LEU A 211 3.16 11.82 10.61
N GLY A 212 3.31 10.67 11.26
CA GLY A 212 2.94 9.34 10.78
C GLY A 212 4.08 8.61 10.08
N PHE A 213 4.23 7.33 10.41
CA PHE A 213 5.22 6.42 9.85
C PHE A 213 4.59 5.13 9.30
N THR A 214 3.44 4.71 9.84
CA THR A 214 2.71 3.53 9.38
C THR A 214 2.28 3.69 7.91
N PHE A 215 2.06 2.57 7.20
CA PHE A 215 1.63 2.68 5.80
C PHE A 215 0.16 3.10 5.63
N LYS A 216 -0.63 3.05 6.71
CA LYS A 216 -2.08 3.32 6.71
C LYS A 216 -2.51 3.98 8.01
N GLU A 217 -3.54 4.81 7.90
CA GLU A 217 -4.13 5.53 9.03
C GLU A 217 -4.69 4.57 10.10
N ASN A 218 -4.47 4.91 11.37
CA ASN A 218 -5.01 4.23 12.56
C ASN A 218 -4.70 2.72 12.62
N CYS A 219 -3.53 2.34 12.13
CA CYS A 219 -3.09 0.95 12.07
C CYS A 219 -1.60 0.88 12.46
N PRO A 220 -1.16 -0.09 13.29
CA PRO A 220 0.23 -0.19 13.74
C PRO A 220 1.20 -0.78 12.72
N ASP A 221 0.76 -1.08 11.50
CA ASP A 221 1.55 -1.78 10.48
C ASP A 221 2.49 -0.81 9.74
N THR A 222 3.79 -1.05 9.84
CA THR A 222 4.85 -0.24 9.24
C THR A 222 5.49 -0.87 8.00
N ARG A 223 5.09 -2.08 7.63
CA ARG A 223 5.71 -2.85 6.54
C ARG A 223 5.69 -2.09 5.20
N ASN A 224 6.87 -2.00 4.58
CA ASN A 224 7.06 -1.30 3.30
C ASN A 224 6.52 0.14 3.28
N THR A 225 6.56 0.85 4.40
CA THR A 225 6.12 2.24 4.43
C THR A 225 6.96 3.11 3.50
N LYS A 226 6.31 3.99 2.75
CA LYS A 226 6.96 4.95 1.86
C LYS A 226 7.34 6.26 2.55
N VAL A 227 7.09 6.36 3.84
CA VAL A 227 7.55 7.48 4.67
C VAL A 227 9.07 7.45 4.83
N VAL A 228 9.68 6.27 4.78
CA VAL A 228 11.15 6.14 4.77
C VAL A 228 11.76 6.91 3.61
N ASP A 229 11.18 6.83 2.40
CA ASP A 229 11.69 7.55 1.22
C ASP A 229 11.63 9.08 1.43
N ILE A 230 10.63 9.58 2.19
CA ILE A 230 10.57 11.01 2.57
C ILE A 230 11.72 11.37 3.52
N ILE A 231 11.94 10.55 4.54
CA ILE A 231 12.96 10.78 5.57
C ILE A 231 14.36 10.78 4.95
N ASP A 232 14.65 9.80 4.11
CA ASP A 232 15.95 9.64 3.46
C ASP A 232 16.24 10.83 2.52
N GLU A 233 15.28 11.21 1.69
CA GLU A 233 15.43 12.36 0.80
C GLU A 233 15.62 13.68 1.58
N LEU A 234 14.90 13.88 2.70
CA LEU A 234 15.10 15.06 3.55
C LEU A 234 16.51 15.08 4.17
N LYS A 235 16.99 13.92 4.64
CA LYS A 235 18.36 13.80 5.18
C LYS A 235 19.43 14.08 4.12
N ASP A 236 19.21 13.66 2.86
CA ASP A 236 20.11 13.96 1.74
C ASP A 236 20.21 15.47 1.46
N PHE A 237 19.14 16.24 1.75
CA PHE A 237 19.19 17.72 1.72
C PHE A 237 19.88 18.34 2.96
N GLY A 238 20.31 17.55 3.93
CA GLY A 238 20.93 18.03 5.18
C GLY A 238 19.92 18.58 6.20
N VAL A 239 18.69 18.07 6.16
CA VAL A 239 17.62 18.40 7.11
C VAL A 239 17.67 17.46 8.31
N ASP A 240 17.52 17.98 9.51
CA ASP A 240 17.30 17.21 10.73
C ASP A 240 15.84 16.75 10.78
N VAL A 241 15.61 15.43 10.78
CA VAL A 241 14.24 14.88 10.70
C VAL A 241 13.87 14.22 12.01
N ASP A 242 12.81 14.71 12.63
CA ASP A 242 12.10 14.05 13.72
C ASP A 242 10.85 13.36 13.17
N VAL A 243 10.53 12.17 13.69
CA VAL A 243 9.37 11.39 13.26
C VAL A 243 8.52 11.01 14.46
N TYR A 244 7.22 11.23 14.38
CA TYR A 244 6.27 10.81 15.39
C TYR A 244 5.11 10.03 14.80
N ASP A 245 4.84 8.86 15.38
CA ASP A 245 3.67 8.04 15.05
C ASP A 245 3.13 7.40 16.33
N PRO A 246 1.82 7.59 16.67
CA PRO A 246 1.24 7.06 17.89
C PRO A 246 0.94 5.56 17.84
N TYR A 247 0.95 4.96 16.66
CA TYR A 247 0.60 3.55 16.44
C TYR A 247 1.80 2.65 16.16
N ALA A 248 2.86 3.20 15.55
CA ALA A 248 4.03 2.42 15.18
C ALA A 248 4.81 1.93 16.41
N LEU A 249 5.27 0.69 16.37
CA LEU A 249 6.11 0.11 17.41
C LEU A 249 7.55 0.59 17.21
N ARG A 250 8.04 1.43 18.12
CA ARG A 250 9.33 2.13 18.00
C ARG A 250 10.51 1.19 17.82
N ASP A 251 10.54 0.11 18.58
CA ASP A 251 11.64 -0.86 18.53
C ASP A 251 11.68 -1.57 17.15
N GLU A 252 10.52 -1.95 16.61
CA GLU A 252 10.43 -2.56 15.28
C GLU A 252 10.86 -1.57 14.17
N VAL A 253 10.44 -0.32 14.26
CA VAL A 253 10.85 0.73 13.30
C VAL A 253 12.35 0.98 13.36
N LYS A 254 12.93 1.01 14.55
CA LYS A 254 14.38 1.17 14.72
C LYS A 254 15.15 -0.02 14.17
N GLU A 255 14.70 -1.25 14.43
CA GLU A 255 15.34 -2.48 13.97
C GLU A 255 15.25 -2.62 12.44
N GLU A 256 14.07 -2.39 11.86
CA GLU A 256 13.82 -2.63 10.43
C GLU A 256 14.30 -1.48 9.53
N TYR A 257 14.13 -0.23 9.98
CA TYR A 257 14.39 0.96 9.13
C TYR A 257 15.51 1.86 9.64
N GLY A 258 16.06 1.62 10.83
CA GLY A 258 17.06 2.49 11.45
C GLY A 258 16.54 3.89 11.80
N VAL A 259 15.21 4.06 11.89
CA VAL A 259 14.56 5.33 12.22
C VAL A 259 14.17 5.35 13.69
N GLU A 260 14.56 6.41 14.40
CA GLU A 260 14.14 6.62 15.80
C GLU A 260 12.85 7.46 15.83
N LEU A 261 11.78 6.87 16.36
CA LEU A 261 10.53 7.60 16.56
C LEU A 261 10.56 8.33 17.90
N LEU A 262 10.03 9.56 17.93
CA LEU A 262 9.82 10.31 19.18
C LEU A 262 8.88 9.55 20.13
N GLU A 263 9.19 9.55 21.42
CA GLU A 263 8.34 8.95 22.45
C GLU A 263 7.01 9.68 22.65
N GLN A 264 7.09 10.99 22.53
CA GLN A 264 5.95 11.89 22.64
C GLN A 264 6.05 12.95 21.56
N MET A 265 4.91 13.40 21.11
CA MET A 265 4.87 14.50 20.17
C MET A 265 5.48 15.74 20.80
N SER A 266 6.55 16.25 20.19
CA SER A 266 7.19 17.48 20.66
C SER A 266 6.35 18.70 20.27
N ASP A 267 6.72 19.88 20.81
CA ASP A 267 6.11 21.13 20.40
C ASP A 267 6.30 21.35 18.89
N ILE A 268 5.20 21.25 18.14
CA ILE A 268 5.20 21.35 16.68
C ILE A 268 5.60 22.74 16.17
N LYS A 269 5.55 23.78 17.04
CA LYS A 269 5.89 25.16 16.67
C LYS A 269 7.39 25.42 16.50
N LYS A 270 8.25 24.48 16.91
CA LYS A 270 9.71 24.63 16.81
C LYS A 270 10.31 24.08 15.51
N TYR A 271 9.48 23.55 14.61
CA TYR A 271 9.94 23.01 13.35
C TYR A 271 9.82 24.02 12.21
N ASP A 272 10.80 23.97 11.31
CA ASP A 272 10.84 24.78 10.09
C ASP A 272 9.91 24.19 9.01
N GLY A 273 9.68 22.89 9.07
CA GLY A 273 8.75 22.19 8.21
C GLY A 273 7.99 21.08 8.95
N ILE A 274 6.77 20.81 8.51
CA ILE A 274 5.94 19.71 9.00
C ILE A 274 5.36 18.98 7.79
N ILE A 275 5.50 17.66 7.77
CA ILE A 275 4.89 16.81 6.75
C ILE A 275 3.87 15.91 7.44
N LEU A 276 2.59 16.07 7.12
CA LEU A 276 1.56 15.12 7.49
C LEU A 276 1.58 13.97 6.48
N ALA A 277 2.39 12.93 6.76
CA ALA A 277 2.62 11.81 5.87
C ALA A 277 1.49 10.77 5.96
N VAL A 278 0.99 10.50 7.19
CA VAL A 278 -0.13 9.58 7.44
C VAL A 278 -1.19 10.32 8.26
N ALA A 279 -2.43 10.30 7.80
CA ALA A 279 -3.51 11.09 8.38
C ALA A 279 -4.22 10.36 9.53
N HIS A 280 -3.48 10.03 10.61
CA HIS A 280 -4.10 9.51 11.83
C HIS A 280 -5.13 10.50 12.39
N ASP A 281 -6.18 10.00 13.01
CA ASP A 281 -7.27 10.84 13.52
C ASP A 281 -6.79 11.84 14.56
N GLU A 282 -5.77 11.49 15.33
CA GLU A 282 -5.14 12.38 16.32
C GLU A 282 -4.49 13.60 15.68
N PHE A 283 -3.86 13.42 14.50
CA PHE A 283 -3.21 14.55 13.82
C PHE A 283 -4.19 15.54 13.19
N LYS A 284 -5.38 15.08 12.81
CA LYS A 284 -6.45 15.95 12.30
C LYS A 284 -6.99 16.93 13.35
N GLN A 285 -6.75 16.64 14.65
CA GLN A 285 -7.18 17.45 15.77
C GLN A 285 -6.13 18.48 16.22
N LEU A 286 -4.92 18.43 15.65
CA LEU A 286 -3.85 19.36 15.99
C LEU A 286 -4.17 20.78 15.48
N ASP A 287 -3.84 21.77 16.31
CA ASP A 287 -3.93 23.16 15.87
C ASP A 287 -2.70 23.59 15.07
N PHE A 288 -2.86 23.64 13.74
CA PHE A 288 -1.85 24.16 12.83
C PHE A 288 -1.99 25.67 12.54
N GLY A 289 -2.86 26.40 13.23
CA GLY A 289 -3.10 27.82 12.97
C GLY A 289 -1.86 28.70 13.09
N PHE A 290 -0.85 28.28 13.86
CA PHE A 290 0.41 29.00 14.04
C PHE A 290 1.23 29.16 12.75
N VAL A 291 1.09 28.29 11.76
CA VAL A 291 1.82 28.36 10.47
C VAL A 291 1.54 29.67 9.72
N ARG A 292 0.43 30.35 10.00
CA ARG A 292 0.11 31.67 9.40
C ARG A 292 1.00 32.81 9.92
N ASN A 293 1.61 32.63 11.10
CA ASN A 293 2.37 33.65 11.80
C ASN A 293 3.84 33.27 12.00
N GLN A 294 4.25 32.11 11.54
CA GLN A 294 5.63 31.60 11.65
C GLN A 294 6.12 31.11 10.28
N PRO A 295 7.41 31.14 10.01
CA PRO A 295 7.96 30.65 8.75
C PRO A 295 8.03 29.11 8.69
N THR A 296 7.00 28.42 9.18
CA THR A 296 6.91 26.96 9.17
C THR A 296 6.12 26.51 7.94
N VAL A 297 6.70 25.64 7.13
CA VAL A 297 6.03 25.03 5.97
C VAL A 297 5.27 23.78 6.39
N LEU A 298 3.97 23.75 6.15
CA LEU A 298 3.12 22.57 6.36
C LEU A 298 2.77 21.94 5.01
N PHE A 299 3.13 20.65 4.84
CA PHE A 299 2.77 19.83 3.67
C PHE A 299 1.83 18.69 4.09
N ASP A 300 0.69 18.57 3.41
CA ASP A 300 -0.31 17.53 3.68
C ASP A 300 -0.37 16.51 2.55
N VAL A 301 0.18 15.31 2.80
CA VAL A 301 0.24 14.24 1.79
C VAL A 301 -1.16 13.71 1.43
N LYS A 302 -2.10 13.77 2.36
CA LYS A 302 -3.43 13.16 2.20
C LYS A 302 -4.53 14.16 1.88
N GLY A 303 -4.23 15.47 1.91
CA GLY A 303 -5.20 16.52 1.64
C GLY A 303 -6.34 16.59 2.64
N VAL A 304 -6.10 16.25 3.91
CA VAL A 304 -7.14 16.20 4.97
C VAL A 304 -7.25 17.48 5.79
N LEU A 305 -6.24 18.36 5.71
CA LEU A 305 -6.22 19.62 6.43
C LEU A 305 -6.89 20.73 5.62
N ASP A 306 -7.29 21.80 6.33
CA ASP A 306 -7.80 23.02 5.69
C ASP A 306 -6.74 23.57 4.72
N LYS A 307 -7.14 23.78 3.46
CA LYS A 307 -6.27 24.30 2.39
C LYS A 307 -5.59 25.61 2.77
N SER A 308 -6.23 26.45 3.59
CA SER A 308 -5.68 27.75 4.01
C SER A 308 -4.50 27.63 4.99
N LEU A 309 -4.24 26.45 5.54
CA LEU A 309 -3.15 26.17 6.48
C LEU A 309 -1.95 25.52 5.81
N VAL A 310 -2.14 24.87 4.66
CA VAL A 310 -1.08 24.09 4.00
C VAL A 310 -0.42 24.90 2.89
N TYR A 311 0.89 24.74 2.77
CA TYR A 311 1.67 25.34 1.68
C TYR A 311 1.74 24.42 0.45
N GLY A 312 1.48 23.14 0.63
CA GLY A 312 1.39 22.14 -0.41
C GLY A 312 0.63 20.89 0.04
N ARG A 313 0.03 20.22 -0.93
CA ARG A 313 -0.60 18.90 -0.77
C ARG A 313 -0.52 18.11 -2.07
N LEU A 314 -0.75 16.79 -2.03
CA LEU A 314 -0.88 15.97 -3.24
C LEU A 314 -2.25 16.13 -3.90
#